data_e1c38c01a63de9359203df3194b6b74b
#
_entry.id   e1c38c01a63de9359203df3194b6b74b
#
_cell.length_a   1.000
_cell.length_b   1.000
_cell.length_c   1.000
_cell.angle_alpha   90.00
_cell.angle_beta   90.00
_cell.angle_gamma   90.00
#
_symmetry.space_group_name_H-M   'P 1'
#
loop_
_entity.id
_entity.type
_entity.pdbx_description
1 polymer ?
#
loop_
_entity_poly.entity_id
_entity_poly.type
_entity_poly.pdbx_seq_one_letter_code
_entity_poly.pdbx_strand_id
1 'polypeptide(L)'
;MKTSARSTVVLTRACLVGALGVIALVVGPASANKDPVTPQQLKAYEDAFMEQVRIGDLLFHGDAATAKKMNVVLTNTGMACAMCHPFASDTHPQAFPKYQVSMNKFATLRDMINWCIEKPNQGEKIDSDSDAMKALEAYIYWSNTGSVLVPGKY
;
A
#
# COMPACT_ATOMS: atom_id res chain seq x y z
N MET A 1 -10.48 -25.20 -88.72
CA MET A 1 -9.29 -24.37 -88.72
C MET A 1 -9.36 -23.45 -87.51
N LYS A 2 -8.60 -23.73 -86.46
CA LYS A 2 -8.59 -22.99 -85.18
C LYS A 2 -7.30 -22.18 -85.10
N THR A 3 -7.44 -20.87 -85.14
CA THR A 3 -6.31 -19.93 -84.91
C THR A 3 -6.19 -19.64 -83.39
N SER A 4 -5.05 -20.03 -82.85
CA SER A 4 -4.68 -19.79 -81.48
C SER A 4 -4.02 -18.41 -81.34
N ALA A 5 -4.61 -17.49 -80.59
CA ALA A 5 -4.05 -16.23 -80.19
C ALA A 5 -3.24 -16.38 -78.88
N ARG A 6 -1.93 -16.15 -78.94
CA ARG A 6 -1.03 -16.09 -77.78
C ARG A 6 -1.14 -14.71 -77.17
N SER A 7 -1.69 -14.60 -75.96
CA SER A 7 -1.63 -13.38 -75.15
C SER A 7 -0.29 -13.32 -74.41
N THR A 8 0.45 -12.26 -74.69
CA THR A 8 1.71 -11.94 -74.03
C THR A 8 1.37 -11.17 -72.75
N VAL A 9 1.61 -11.76 -71.57
CA VAL A 9 1.46 -11.08 -70.29
C VAL A 9 2.74 -10.28 -70.02
N VAL A 10 2.65 -8.99 -70.00
CA VAL A 10 3.68 -8.07 -69.57
C VAL A 10 3.60 -7.93 -68.09
N LEU A 11 4.58 -8.50 -67.33
CA LEU A 11 4.74 -8.29 -65.90
C LEU A 11 5.38 -6.92 -65.63
N THR A 12 4.56 -5.96 -65.26
CA THR A 12 5.04 -4.71 -64.68
C THR A 12 5.37 -4.96 -63.18
N ARG A 13 6.64 -4.94 -62.84
CA ARG A 13 7.11 -4.93 -61.47
C ARG A 13 6.84 -3.55 -60.84
N ALA A 14 5.81 -3.46 -59.97
CA ALA A 14 5.61 -2.30 -59.14
C ALA A 14 6.56 -2.39 -57.94
N CYS A 15 7.51 -1.48 -57.85
CA CYS A 15 8.33 -1.26 -56.67
C CYS A 15 7.47 -0.65 -55.55
N LEU A 16 7.07 -1.46 -54.56
CA LEU A 16 6.47 -0.97 -53.32
C LEU A 16 7.61 -0.38 -52.47
N VAL A 17 7.74 0.93 -52.48
CA VAL A 17 8.56 1.67 -51.50
C VAL A 17 7.78 1.65 -50.20
N GLY A 18 8.14 0.74 -49.27
CA GLY A 18 7.60 0.68 -47.93
C GLY A 18 8.07 1.92 -47.14
N ALA A 19 7.16 2.87 -46.94
CA ALA A 19 7.35 3.93 -45.98
C ALA A 19 7.24 3.31 -44.56
N LEU A 20 8.38 3.05 -43.94
CA LEU A 20 8.49 2.75 -42.50
C LEU A 20 8.08 4.01 -41.73
N GLY A 21 6.79 4.11 -41.39
CA GLY A 21 6.29 5.11 -40.47
C GLY A 21 6.85 4.83 -39.08
N VAL A 22 7.83 5.61 -38.65
CA VAL A 22 8.27 5.66 -37.26
C VAL A 22 7.12 6.25 -36.46
N ILE A 23 6.34 5.40 -35.81
CA ILE A 23 5.39 5.84 -34.78
C ILE A 23 6.22 6.30 -33.57
N ALA A 24 6.49 7.59 -33.51
CA ALA A 24 7.01 8.19 -32.29
C ALA A 24 5.93 8.10 -31.22
N LEU A 25 6.07 7.14 -30.30
CA LEU A 25 5.32 7.12 -29.06
C LEU A 25 5.70 8.39 -28.29
N VAL A 26 4.89 9.42 -28.37
CA VAL A 26 4.98 10.59 -27.51
C VAL A 26 4.54 10.11 -26.11
N VAL A 27 5.50 9.64 -25.31
CA VAL A 27 5.30 9.45 -23.88
C VAL A 27 5.20 10.86 -23.31
N GLY A 28 3.96 11.36 -23.19
CA GLY A 28 3.73 12.60 -22.45
C GLY A 28 4.20 12.41 -21.01
N PRO A 29 4.70 13.47 -20.34
CA PRO A 29 5.05 13.39 -18.93
C PRO A 29 3.81 12.89 -18.18
N ALA A 30 3.98 11.83 -17.37
CA ALA A 30 2.94 11.39 -16.45
C ALA A 30 2.57 12.60 -15.58
N SER A 31 1.43 13.22 -15.87
CA SER A 31 0.92 14.33 -15.06
C SER A 31 0.55 13.72 -13.72
N ALA A 32 1.40 13.91 -12.71
CA ALA A 32 0.95 13.72 -11.34
C ALA A 32 -0.33 14.55 -11.20
N ASN A 33 -1.39 13.94 -10.66
CA ASN A 33 -2.71 14.54 -10.55
C ASN A 33 -2.56 15.93 -9.92
N LYS A 34 -2.62 16.99 -10.75
CA LYS A 34 -2.40 18.39 -10.33
C LYS A 34 -3.71 19.08 -9.99
N ASP A 35 -4.83 18.39 -10.17
CA ASP A 35 -6.11 18.96 -9.87
C ASP A 35 -6.29 19.02 -8.34
N PRO A 36 -6.63 20.19 -7.79
CA PRO A 36 -6.88 20.32 -6.37
C PRO A 36 -8.04 19.41 -5.95
N VAL A 37 -7.86 18.72 -4.83
CA VAL A 37 -8.91 17.88 -4.24
C VAL A 37 -10.12 18.73 -3.91
N THR A 38 -11.30 18.32 -4.37
CA THR A 38 -12.54 19.03 -4.03
C THR A 38 -12.93 18.80 -2.56
N PRO A 39 -13.71 19.69 -1.93
CA PRO A 39 -14.17 19.48 -0.55
C PRO A 39 -14.90 18.14 -0.36
N GLN A 40 -15.68 17.69 -1.34
CA GLN A 40 -16.38 16.41 -1.28
C GLN A 40 -15.42 15.23 -1.34
N GLN A 41 -14.39 15.30 -2.17
CA GLN A 41 -13.35 14.28 -2.24
C GLN A 41 -12.55 14.23 -0.94
N LEU A 42 -12.17 15.41 -0.41
CA LEU A 42 -11.45 15.50 0.88
C LEU A 42 -12.27 14.83 1.99
N LYS A 43 -13.55 15.18 2.10
CA LYS A 43 -14.43 14.55 3.09
C LYS A 43 -14.51 13.04 2.93
N ALA A 44 -14.62 12.52 1.70
CA ALA A 44 -14.65 11.08 1.46
C ALA A 44 -13.33 10.40 1.88
N TYR A 45 -12.19 11.05 1.68
CA TYR A 45 -10.89 10.53 2.12
C TYR A 45 -10.76 10.54 3.64
N GLU A 46 -11.22 11.60 4.28
CA GLU A 46 -11.26 11.69 5.76
C GLU A 46 -12.17 10.63 6.36
N ASP A 47 -13.37 10.42 5.81
CA ASP A 47 -14.30 9.39 6.27
C ASP A 47 -13.70 7.99 6.12
N ALA A 48 -13.03 7.71 4.99
CA ALA A 48 -12.35 6.44 4.76
C ALA A 48 -11.18 6.24 5.74
N PHE A 49 -10.39 7.28 6.00
CA PHE A 49 -9.30 7.24 6.98
C PHE A 49 -9.84 6.97 8.39
N MET A 50 -10.89 7.68 8.81
CA MET A 50 -11.49 7.52 10.14
C MET A 50 -12.12 6.14 10.35
N GLU A 51 -12.63 5.50 9.29
CA GLU A 51 -13.07 4.09 9.38
C GLU A 51 -11.88 3.15 9.63
N GLN A 52 -10.72 3.38 8.99
CA GLN A 52 -9.51 2.60 9.31
C GLN A 52 -9.03 2.86 10.74
N VAL A 53 -9.07 4.10 11.21
CA VAL A 53 -8.76 4.45 12.61
C VAL A 53 -9.67 3.68 13.58
N ARG A 54 -10.98 3.63 13.32
CA ARG A 54 -11.93 2.90 14.16
C ARG A 54 -11.65 1.39 14.19
N ILE A 55 -11.33 0.79 13.05
CA ILE A 55 -10.95 -0.63 12.99
C ILE A 55 -9.64 -0.88 13.74
N GLY A 56 -8.67 0.00 13.54
CA GLY A 56 -7.36 -0.07 14.22
C GLY A 56 -7.48 0.07 15.73
N ASP A 57 -8.34 0.96 16.22
CA ASP A 57 -8.66 1.12 17.63
C ASP A 57 -9.19 -0.20 18.24
N LEU A 58 -10.17 -0.84 17.60
CA LEU A 58 -10.71 -2.13 18.05
C LEU A 58 -9.61 -3.21 18.08
N LEU A 59 -8.79 -3.32 17.04
CA LEU A 59 -7.69 -4.29 17.02
C LEU A 59 -6.64 -4.00 18.10
N PHE A 60 -6.29 -2.74 18.30
CA PHE A 60 -5.30 -2.31 19.28
C PHE A 60 -5.73 -2.62 20.71
N HIS A 61 -7.04 -2.52 21.00
CA HIS A 61 -7.64 -2.85 22.28
C HIS A 61 -8.08 -4.33 22.42
N GLY A 62 -7.79 -5.15 21.41
CA GLY A 62 -7.96 -6.61 21.50
C GLY A 62 -9.38 -7.09 21.22
N ASP A 63 -10.17 -6.37 20.41
CA ASP A 63 -11.49 -6.84 20.00
C ASP A 63 -11.42 -8.12 19.17
N ALA A 64 -11.80 -9.23 19.77
CA ALA A 64 -11.74 -10.55 19.16
C ALA A 64 -12.66 -10.71 17.93
N ALA A 65 -13.77 -10.00 17.89
CA ALA A 65 -14.70 -10.08 16.77
C ALA A 65 -14.10 -9.42 15.53
N THR A 66 -13.46 -8.26 15.70
CA THR A 66 -12.75 -7.57 14.62
C THR A 66 -11.54 -8.37 14.15
N ALA A 67 -10.72 -8.92 15.05
CA ALA A 67 -9.59 -9.76 14.69
C ALA A 67 -10.02 -10.99 13.88
N LYS A 68 -11.10 -11.66 14.31
CA LYS A 68 -11.69 -12.80 13.56
C LYS A 68 -12.22 -12.38 12.20
N LYS A 69 -12.92 -11.25 12.10
CA LYS A 69 -13.44 -10.72 10.82
C LYS A 69 -12.32 -10.44 9.83
N MET A 70 -11.19 -9.95 10.30
CA MET A 70 -10.02 -9.65 9.49
C MET A 70 -9.08 -10.85 9.30
N ASN A 71 -9.43 -12.01 9.84
CA ASN A 71 -8.66 -13.25 9.76
C ASN A 71 -7.22 -13.08 10.25
N VAL A 72 -7.04 -12.46 11.43
CA VAL A 72 -5.73 -12.26 12.07
C VAL A 72 -5.72 -12.82 13.50
N VAL A 73 -4.55 -13.32 13.92
CA VAL A 73 -4.29 -13.80 15.28
C VAL A 73 -3.26 -12.87 15.91
N LEU A 74 -3.73 -11.80 16.55
CA LEU A 74 -2.85 -10.79 17.14
C LEU A 74 -2.23 -11.23 18.47
N THR A 75 -2.83 -12.22 19.14
CA THR A 75 -2.38 -12.70 20.45
C THR A 75 -2.81 -14.15 20.68
N ASN A 76 -1.95 -14.92 21.32
CA ASN A 76 -2.27 -16.23 21.95
C ASN A 76 -2.12 -16.18 23.48
N THR A 77 -1.68 -15.04 24.02
CA THR A 77 -1.54 -14.82 25.46
C THR A 77 -2.75 -14.11 26.08
N GLY A 78 -3.67 -13.61 25.24
CA GLY A 78 -4.78 -12.75 25.66
C GLY A 78 -4.37 -11.28 25.87
N MET A 79 -3.11 -10.92 25.59
CA MET A 79 -2.64 -9.54 25.71
C MET A 79 -3.11 -8.72 24.50
N ALA A 80 -3.59 -7.50 24.74
CA ALA A 80 -3.83 -6.48 23.74
C ALA A 80 -2.65 -5.49 23.68
N CYS A 81 -2.50 -4.79 22.56
CA CYS A 81 -1.48 -3.73 22.42
C CYS A 81 -1.65 -2.66 23.52
N ALA A 82 -2.89 -2.32 23.85
CA ALA A 82 -3.25 -1.34 24.87
C ALA A 82 -2.81 -1.76 26.29
N MET A 83 -2.52 -3.03 26.56
CA MET A 83 -2.02 -3.45 27.88
C MET A 83 -0.57 -2.98 28.13
N CYS A 84 0.23 -2.86 27.08
CA CYS A 84 1.59 -2.32 27.17
C CYS A 84 1.62 -0.84 26.77
N HIS A 85 0.71 -0.40 25.92
CA HIS A 85 0.59 0.96 25.40
C HIS A 85 -0.82 1.50 25.69
N PRO A 86 -1.13 1.89 26.94
CA PRO A 86 -2.48 2.33 27.34
C PRO A 86 -3.03 3.48 26.49
N PHE A 87 -2.13 4.30 26.01
CA PHE A 87 -2.40 5.34 25.03
C PHE A 87 -1.57 5.04 23.78
N ALA A 88 -2.20 4.81 22.63
CA ALA A 88 -1.45 4.57 21.40
C ALA A 88 -0.47 5.71 21.06
N SER A 89 -0.64 6.88 21.65
CA SER A 89 0.30 8.02 21.57
C SER A 89 1.67 7.76 22.19
N ASP A 90 1.81 6.77 23.05
CA ASP A 90 3.10 6.38 23.66
C ASP A 90 3.87 5.35 22.82
N THR A 91 3.38 4.98 21.66
CA THR A 91 4.05 4.09 20.70
C THR A 91 5.14 4.79 19.87
N HIS A 92 5.16 6.10 19.88
CA HIS A 92 6.15 6.95 19.19
C HIS A 92 6.36 6.61 17.71
N PRO A 93 5.29 6.54 16.87
CA PRO A 93 5.43 6.18 15.47
C PRO A 93 6.29 7.17 14.67
N GLN A 94 6.40 8.41 15.13
CA GLN A 94 7.24 9.46 14.55
C GLN A 94 8.75 9.17 14.64
N ALA A 95 9.16 8.18 15.43
CA ALA A 95 10.55 7.73 15.49
C ALA A 95 10.92 6.75 14.36
N PHE A 96 9.95 6.22 13.64
CA PHE A 96 10.17 5.28 12.53
C PHE A 96 10.22 6.01 11.17
N PRO A 97 10.96 5.44 10.18
CA PRO A 97 11.78 4.23 10.30
C PRO A 97 13.09 4.48 11.05
N LYS A 98 13.60 3.47 11.78
CA LYS A 98 14.85 3.58 12.55
C LYS A 98 15.58 2.24 12.66
N TYR A 99 16.87 2.28 13.10
CA TYR A 99 17.54 1.06 13.54
C TYR A 99 16.93 0.63 14.88
N GLN A 100 16.33 -0.56 14.89
CA GLN A 100 15.66 -1.11 16.07
C GLN A 100 16.55 -2.18 16.72
N VAL A 101 17.09 -1.88 17.89
CA VAL A 101 18.05 -2.73 18.59
C VAL A 101 17.46 -4.10 18.92
N SER A 102 16.21 -4.16 19.39
CA SER A 102 15.54 -5.43 19.73
C SER A 102 15.37 -6.37 18.53
N MET A 103 15.40 -5.84 17.32
CA MET A 103 15.29 -6.60 16.07
C MET A 103 16.63 -6.73 15.33
N ASN A 104 17.65 -6.00 15.78
CA ASN A 104 18.96 -5.90 15.13
C ASN A 104 18.88 -5.58 13.63
N LYS A 105 17.98 -4.67 13.23
CA LYS A 105 17.78 -4.24 11.84
C LYS A 105 17.21 -2.83 11.74
N PHE A 106 17.33 -2.24 10.54
CA PHE A 106 16.55 -1.05 10.19
C PHE A 106 15.08 -1.46 9.99
N ALA A 107 14.18 -0.86 10.74
CA ALA A 107 12.79 -1.28 10.86
C ALA A 107 11.81 -0.14 10.59
N THR A 108 10.68 -0.48 10.00
CA THR A 108 9.50 0.37 9.85
C THR A 108 8.58 0.22 11.07
N LEU A 109 7.54 1.08 11.16
CA LEU A 109 6.49 0.90 12.15
C LEU A 109 5.78 -0.46 12.00
N ARG A 110 5.53 -0.91 10.77
CA ARG A 110 4.92 -2.21 10.49
C ARG A 110 5.76 -3.40 10.96
N ASP A 111 7.09 -3.29 10.82
CA ASP A 111 8.01 -4.28 11.39
C ASP A 111 7.88 -4.35 12.92
N MET A 112 7.75 -3.19 13.59
CA MET A 112 7.61 -3.13 15.05
C MET A 112 6.27 -3.68 15.50
N ILE A 113 5.17 -3.36 14.81
CA ILE A 113 3.85 -3.92 15.08
C ILE A 113 3.92 -5.46 15.01
N ASN A 114 4.47 -6.02 13.94
CA ASN A 114 4.64 -7.46 13.79
C ASN A 114 5.54 -8.07 14.85
N TRP A 115 6.62 -7.38 15.24
CA TRP A 115 7.49 -7.86 16.33
C TRP A 115 6.71 -7.97 17.65
N CYS A 116 5.86 -6.98 17.96
CA CYS A 116 5.02 -7.01 19.15
C CYS A 116 3.97 -8.14 19.09
N ILE A 117 3.39 -8.39 17.93
CA ILE A 117 2.47 -9.51 17.73
C ILE A 117 3.16 -10.85 17.97
N GLU A 118 4.35 -11.08 17.37
CA GLU A 118 5.04 -12.36 17.45
C GLU A 118 5.70 -12.61 18.80
N LYS A 119 6.30 -11.59 19.44
CA LYS A 119 7.15 -11.79 20.62
C LYS A 119 6.36 -11.72 21.92
N PRO A 120 5.88 -10.54 22.40
CA PRO A 120 5.15 -10.52 23.67
C PRO A 120 3.76 -11.17 23.56
N ASN A 121 3.07 -11.00 22.45
CA ASN A 121 1.70 -11.49 22.30
C ASN A 121 1.61 -12.95 21.82
N GLN A 122 2.70 -13.52 21.29
CA GLN A 122 2.76 -14.87 20.74
C GLN A 122 1.68 -15.13 19.66
N GLY A 123 1.28 -14.07 18.96
CA GLY A 123 0.36 -14.12 17.84
C GLY A 123 1.06 -14.50 16.54
N GLU A 124 0.34 -14.37 15.44
CA GLU A 124 0.85 -14.67 14.11
C GLU A 124 1.16 -13.37 13.37
N LYS A 125 2.34 -13.32 12.75
CA LYS A 125 2.74 -12.20 11.91
C LYS A 125 1.68 -11.94 10.84
N ILE A 126 1.23 -10.69 10.73
CA ILE A 126 0.29 -10.27 9.72
C ILE A 126 1.01 -9.67 8.50
N ASP A 127 0.41 -9.83 7.33
CA ASP A 127 0.93 -9.25 6.10
C ASP A 127 1.02 -7.73 6.23
N SER A 128 2.17 -7.16 5.84
CA SER A 128 2.43 -5.72 5.93
C SER A 128 1.50 -4.88 5.06
N ASP A 129 0.90 -5.45 4.02
CA ASP A 129 -0.03 -4.76 3.12
C ASP A 129 -1.50 -5.12 3.39
N SER A 130 -1.76 -5.93 4.42
CA SER A 130 -3.12 -6.30 4.83
C SER A 130 -3.92 -5.09 5.34
N ASP A 131 -5.24 -5.21 5.29
CA ASP A 131 -6.13 -4.18 5.82
C ASP A 131 -6.03 -4.08 7.35
N ALA A 132 -5.72 -5.19 8.05
CA ALA A 132 -5.47 -5.18 9.49
C ALA A 132 -4.22 -4.36 9.85
N MET A 133 -3.12 -4.51 9.10
CA MET A 133 -1.91 -3.71 9.31
C MET A 133 -2.17 -2.23 9.02
N LYS A 134 -2.86 -1.92 7.92
CA LYS A 134 -3.21 -0.54 7.57
C LYS A 134 -4.10 0.12 8.61
N ALA A 135 -5.06 -0.62 9.17
CA ALA A 135 -5.94 -0.13 10.23
C ALA A 135 -5.17 0.16 11.53
N LEU A 136 -4.33 -0.78 11.99
CA LEU A 136 -3.47 -0.57 13.15
C LEU A 136 -2.55 0.65 12.97
N GLU A 137 -1.92 0.77 11.82
CA GLU A 137 -1.04 1.89 11.47
C GLU A 137 -1.82 3.21 11.45
N ALA A 138 -3.02 3.24 10.85
CA ALA A 138 -3.88 4.43 10.82
C ALA A 138 -4.26 4.90 12.22
N TYR A 139 -4.65 3.99 13.12
CA TYR A 139 -4.98 4.31 14.50
C TYR A 139 -3.77 4.85 15.27
N ILE A 140 -2.61 4.22 15.13
CA ILE A 140 -1.37 4.64 15.81
C ILE A 140 -0.95 6.04 15.32
N TYR A 141 -0.96 6.31 14.01
CA TYR A 141 -0.64 7.64 13.49
C TYR A 141 -1.66 8.69 13.90
N TRP A 142 -2.95 8.37 13.85
CA TRP A 142 -4.01 9.27 14.29
C TRP A 142 -3.84 9.66 15.76
N SER A 143 -3.57 8.70 16.64
CA SER A 143 -3.34 8.92 18.07
C SER A 143 -2.08 9.76 18.35
N ASN A 144 -1.19 9.90 17.38
CA ASN A 144 0.02 10.71 17.45
C ASN A 144 -0.05 11.97 16.56
N THR A 145 -1.26 12.43 16.20
CA THR A 145 -1.45 13.62 15.38
C THR A 145 -0.75 14.82 16.01
N GLY A 146 -0.01 15.58 15.20
CA GLY A 146 0.78 16.75 15.65
C GLY A 146 2.22 16.41 16.09
N SER A 147 2.59 15.13 16.16
CA SER A 147 3.98 14.75 16.43
C SER A 147 4.90 15.07 15.25
N VAL A 148 6.10 15.55 15.55
CA VAL A 148 7.14 15.84 14.54
C VAL A 148 7.97 14.58 14.29
N LEU A 149 8.28 14.32 13.01
CA LEU A 149 9.14 13.20 12.62
C LEU A 149 10.54 13.35 13.24
N VAL A 150 10.96 12.38 14.04
CA VAL A 150 12.24 12.36 14.76
C VAL A 150 12.87 10.96 14.71
N PRO A 151 13.36 10.52 13.55
CA PRO A 151 13.85 9.16 13.36
C PRO A 151 14.89 8.76 14.42
N GLY A 152 14.67 7.62 15.08
CA GLY A 152 15.59 7.06 16.04
C GLY A 152 15.69 7.78 17.40
N LYS A 153 14.82 8.75 17.70
CA LYS A 153 14.87 9.46 18.98
C LYS A 153 14.40 8.61 20.17
N TYR A 154 13.51 7.64 19.95
CA TYR A 154 12.93 6.78 20.99
C TYR A 154 13.23 5.32 20.75
#